data_9331045109f7a7f161eb3f91a8dfb809
#
_entry.id   9331045109f7a7f161eb3f91a8dfb809
#
_cell.length_a   1.000
_cell.length_b   1.000
_cell.length_c   1.000
_cell.angle_alpha   90.00
_cell.angle_beta   90.00
_cell.angle_gamma   90.00
#
_symmetry.space_group_name_H-M   'P 1'
#
loop_
_entity.id
_entity.type
_entity.pdbx_description
1 polymer ?
#
loop_
_entity_poly.entity_id
_entity_poly.type
_entity_poly.pdbx_seq_one_letter_code
_entity_poly.pdbx_strand_id
1 'polypeptide(L)'
;MSLVQAEKTLRSLPLDVCEILILSGEVHPNSKLRSDWLNHIIELCKLALSLGFLPHTNVGPLAFDEMAKLKQVNVSMGLMLEQFTPSLLETVHRHSPSKEPHYRLNQLRQAGQLKIPFTTGILLGLGETSSDWIQSLEVIANVHSQYSHLQECILQPYSPGGQEVLHEAGFDLQQLPEVVSLARRILPSSITIQIPPNLIALPSVLLDCLDAGARDLGGISPIDEVNPDYPHPTAEKLRQILNPAGWNLEARLPVYPQFVFPIL
;
A
#
# COMPACT_ATOMS: atom_id res chain seq x y z
N MET A 1 -3.39 18.12 9.00
CA MET A 1 -2.50 18.30 10.18
C MET A 1 -1.50 19.42 9.90
N SER A 2 -1.26 20.36 10.83
CA SER A 2 -0.22 21.39 10.68
C SER A 2 1.18 20.81 10.98
N LEU A 3 2.26 21.47 10.50
CA LEU A 3 3.64 21.03 10.78
C LEU A 3 3.94 20.98 12.29
N VAL A 4 3.41 21.92 13.06
CA VAL A 4 3.57 21.94 14.54
C VAL A 4 2.91 20.73 15.19
N GLN A 5 1.72 20.36 14.74
CA GLN A 5 1.05 19.16 15.22
C GLN A 5 1.78 17.89 14.80
N ALA A 6 2.25 17.83 13.54
CA ALA A 6 3.04 16.71 13.03
C ALA A 6 4.33 16.52 13.84
N GLU A 7 5.07 17.59 14.12
CA GLU A 7 6.30 17.52 14.93
C GLU A 7 6.01 16.99 16.33
N LYS A 8 4.96 17.49 16.97
CA LYS A 8 4.56 17.00 18.30
C LYS A 8 4.24 15.50 18.28
N THR A 9 3.48 15.05 17.27
CA THR A 9 3.14 13.64 17.11
C THR A 9 4.39 12.79 16.86
N LEU A 10 5.24 13.18 15.91
CA LEU A 10 6.46 12.44 15.57
C LEU A 10 7.41 12.30 16.78
N ARG A 11 7.59 13.36 17.58
CA ARG A 11 8.42 13.33 18.78
C ARG A 11 7.84 12.45 19.91
N SER A 12 6.56 12.10 19.85
CA SER A 12 5.91 11.22 20.83
C SER A 12 5.90 9.75 20.44
N LEU A 13 6.38 9.40 19.23
CA LEU A 13 6.42 8.02 18.76
C LEU A 13 7.46 7.19 19.52
N PRO A 14 7.24 5.89 19.67
CA PRO A 14 8.23 4.95 20.20
C PRO A 14 9.53 4.94 19.39
N LEU A 15 10.66 4.64 20.06
CA LEU A 15 12.00 4.67 19.44
C LEU A 15 12.24 3.61 18.36
N ASP A 16 11.42 2.58 18.33
CA ASP A 16 11.46 1.50 17.32
C ASP A 16 10.65 1.80 16.06
N VAL A 17 9.90 2.91 16.04
CA VAL A 17 9.23 3.38 14.83
C VAL A 17 10.25 4.01 13.89
N CYS A 18 10.37 3.49 12.68
CA CYS A 18 11.27 4.02 11.66
C CYS A 18 10.55 4.60 10.44
N GLU A 19 9.36 4.10 10.10
CA GLU A 19 8.57 4.54 8.95
C GLU A 19 7.50 5.54 9.35
N ILE A 20 7.32 6.56 8.53
CA ILE A 20 6.16 7.46 8.59
C ILE A 20 5.41 7.36 7.27
N LEU A 21 4.25 6.72 7.31
CA LEU A 21 3.32 6.70 6.20
C LEU A 21 2.54 8.03 6.16
N ILE A 22 2.74 8.80 5.09
CA ILE A 22 2.03 10.06 4.86
C ILE A 22 0.88 9.80 3.91
N LEU A 23 -0.33 9.86 4.47
CA LEU A 23 -1.59 9.71 3.75
C LEU A 23 -2.23 11.08 3.55
N SER A 24 -2.89 11.26 2.45
CA SER A 24 -3.71 12.43 2.16
C SER A 24 -4.87 12.07 1.25
N GLY A 25 -5.99 12.79 1.39
CA GLY A 25 -7.02 12.80 0.36
C GLY A 25 -6.48 13.33 -0.96
N GLU A 26 -7.07 12.86 -2.06
CA GLU A 26 -6.70 13.28 -3.40
C GLU A 26 -7.13 14.73 -3.67
N VAL A 27 -6.23 15.53 -4.24
CA VAL A 27 -6.52 16.89 -4.71
C VAL A 27 -6.51 16.88 -6.24
N HIS A 28 -7.62 17.35 -6.84
CA HIS A 28 -7.76 17.35 -8.30
C HIS A 28 -6.59 18.08 -8.97
N PRO A 29 -6.01 17.57 -10.08
CA PRO A 29 -4.83 18.18 -10.74
C PRO A 29 -5.00 19.67 -11.09
N ASN A 30 -6.21 20.09 -11.48
CA ASN A 30 -6.52 21.46 -11.83
C ASN A 30 -6.99 22.33 -10.63
N SER A 31 -6.89 21.84 -9.41
CA SER A 31 -7.24 22.61 -8.21
C SER A 31 -6.22 23.71 -7.94
N LYS A 32 -6.70 24.89 -7.60
CA LYS A 32 -5.84 25.99 -7.13
C LYS A 32 -5.05 25.65 -5.86
N LEU A 33 -5.52 24.67 -5.10
CA LEU A 33 -4.88 24.20 -3.86
C LEU A 33 -3.79 23.16 -4.12
N ARG A 34 -3.63 22.67 -5.35
CA ARG A 34 -2.72 21.54 -5.68
C ARG A 34 -1.28 21.83 -5.29
N SER A 35 -0.79 23.02 -5.62
CA SER A 35 0.60 23.40 -5.32
C SER A 35 0.85 23.53 -3.81
N ASP A 36 -0.06 24.15 -3.07
CA ASP A 36 0.09 24.32 -1.63
C ASP A 36 -0.01 22.97 -0.90
N TRP A 37 -0.93 22.12 -1.35
CA TRP A 37 -1.06 20.75 -0.86
C TRP A 37 0.22 19.95 -1.06
N LEU A 38 0.80 19.95 -2.27
CA LEU A 38 2.04 19.22 -2.56
C LEU A 38 3.22 19.76 -1.73
N ASN A 39 3.35 21.08 -1.65
CA ASN A 39 4.40 21.72 -0.83
C ASN A 39 4.26 21.33 0.64
N HIS A 40 3.04 21.28 1.15
CA HIS A 40 2.80 20.85 2.53
C HIS A 40 3.22 19.39 2.77
N ILE A 41 2.93 18.48 1.84
CA ILE A 41 3.39 17.08 1.92
C ILE A 41 4.93 17.00 1.91
N ILE A 42 5.58 17.77 1.03
CA ILE A 42 7.04 17.84 0.97
C ILE A 42 7.61 18.31 2.32
N GLU A 43 7.03 19.33 2.93
CA GLU A 43 7.50 19.83 4.24
C GLU A 43 7.26 18.81 5.37
N LEU A 44 6.16 18.03 5.33
CA LEU A 44 5.94 16.92 6.26
C LEU A 44 7.01 15.82 6.09
N CYS A 45 7.37 15.46 4.85
CA CYS A 45 8.45 14.51 4.59
C CYS A 45 9.80 15.03 5.11
N LYS A 46 10.14 16.30 4.87
CA LYS A 46 11.37 16.91 5.38
C LYS A 46 11.41 16.92 6.90
N LEU A 47 10.29 17.22 7.54
CA LEU A 47 10.18 17.19 8.98
C LEU A 47 10.43 15.76 9.51
N ALA A 48 9.81 14.74 8.91
CA ALA A 48 10.02 13.35 9.29
C ALA A 48 11.50 12.96 9.15
N LEU A 49 12.15 13.28 8.02
CA LEU A 49 13.58 13.05 7.79
C LEU A 49 14.45 13.75 8.83
N SER A 50 14.14 15.02 9.18
CA SER A 50 14.91 15.79 10.16
C SER A 50 14.85 15.21 11.57
N LEU A 51 13.83 14.41 11.85
CA LEU A 51 13.62 13.70 13.12
C LEU A 51 14.12 12.23 13.09
N GLY A 52 14.73 11.81 11.97
CA GLY A 52 15.31 10.47 11.80
C GLY A 52 14.36 9.40 11.29
N PHE A 53 13.15 9.78 10.86
CA PHE A 53 12.20 8.86 10.27
C PHE A 53 12.35 8.74 8.76
N LEU A 54 11.83 7.64 8.19
CA LEU A 54 11.84 7.33 6.77
C LEU A 54 10.43 7.55 6.19
N PRO A 55 10.20 8.62 5.41
CA PRO A 55 8.89 8.89 4.82
C PRO A 55 8.55 7.93 3.69
N HIS A 56 7.31 7.45 3.70
CA HIS A 56 6.64 6.78 2.61
C HIS A 56 5.34 7.54 2.31
N THR A 57 5.14 8.04 1.08
CA THR A 57 3.90 8.75 0.73
C THR A 57 2.96 7.90 -0.11
N ASN A 58 1.68 7.91 0.29
CA ASN A 58 0.55 7.43 -0.51
C ASN A 58 -0.54 8.52 -0.49
N VAL A 59 -0.45 9.43 -1.45
CA VAL A 59 -1.24 10.68 -1.49
C VAL A 59 -2.12 10.78 -2.74
N GLY A 60 -2.42 9.65 -3.35
CA GLY A 60 -3.16 9.57 -4.60
C GLY A 60 -2.29 9.84 -5.83
N PRO A 61 -2.92 9.94 -7.01
CA PRO A 61 -2.20 10.13 -8.27
C PRO A 61 -1.49 11.49 -8.35
N LEU A 62 -0.26 11.46 -8.86
CA LEU A 62 0.64 12.59 -9.00
C LEU A 62 1.03 12.80 -10.47
N ALA A 63 1.32 14.04 -10.87
CA ALA A 63 2.01 14.30 -12.12
C ALA A 63 3.48 13.88 -12.01
N PHE A 64 4.13 13.62 -13.14
CA PHE A 64 5.51 13.15 -13.19
C PHE A 64 6.49 14.06 -12.43
N ASP A 65 6.36 15.38 -12.59
CA ASP A 65 7.18 16.37 -11.91
C ASP A 65 6.88 16.49 -10.41
N GLU A 66 5.63 16.26 -10.00
CA GLU A 66 5.23 16.19 -8.59
C GLU A 66 5.87 14.97 -7.92
N MET A 67 5.80 13.82 -8.59
CA MET A 67 6.42 12.57 -8.13
C MET A 67 7.94 12.71 -8.06
N ALA A 68 8.57 13.38 -9.04
CA ALA A 68 10.00 13.64 -9.04
C ALA A 68 10.45 14.53 -7.87
N LYS A 69 9.61 15.52 -7.47
CA LYS A 69 9.88 16.35 -6.28
C LYS A 69 9.77 15.54 -5.00
N LEU A 70 8.71 14.73 -4.86
CA LEU A 70 8.51 13.89 -3.66
C LEU A 70 9.59 12.82 -3.51
N LYS A 71 10.10 12.27 -4.62
CA LYS A 71 11.23 11.34 -4.59
C LYS A 71 12.43 11.87 -3.79
N GLN A 72 12.70 13.19 -3.80
CA GLN A 72 13.85 13.78 -3.10
C GLN A 72 13.73 13.72 -1.58
N VAL A 73 12.53 13.47 -1.06
CA VAL A 73 12.22 13.49 0.38
C VAL A 73 11.49 12.23 0.85
N ASN A 74 11.46 11.19 0.02
CA ASN A 74 10.85 9.89 0.32
C ASN A 74 11.83 8.75 0.05
N VAL A 75 11.79 7.71 0.85
CA VAL A 75 12.56 6.47 0.61
C VAL A 75 11.80 5.51 -0.30
N SER A 76 10.48 5.56 -0.25
CA SER A 76 9.57 4.80 -1.10
C SER A 76 8.24 5.55 -1.25
N MET A 77 7.42 5.15 -2.20
CA MET A 77 6.09 5.71 -2.42
C MET A 77 5.11 4.60 -2.76
N GLY A 78 3.82 4.87 -2.64
CA GLY A 78 2.78 3.89 -2.94
C GLY A 78 1.57 4.49 -3.65
N LEU A 79 0.93 3.65 -4.45
CA LEU A 79 -0.41 3.82 -4.99
C LEU A 79 -0.97 2.46 -5.36
N MET A 80 -2.11 2.09 -4.80
CA MET A 80 -2.82 0.88 -5.18
C MET A 80 -3.29 0.99 -6.64
N LEU A 81 -3.04 -0.05 -7.45
CA LEU A 81 -3.68 -0.18 -8.76
C LEU A 81 -5.21 -0.33 -8.60
N GLU A 82 -5.64 -0.87 -7.46
CA GLU A 82 -7.00 -1.30 -7.14
C GLU A 82 -7.39 -2.53 -7.96
N GLN A 83 -7.95 -2.31 -9.14
CA GLN A 83 -8.29 -3.34 -10.11
C GLN A 83 -8.06 -2.82 -11.54
N PHE A 84 -7.63 -3.68 -12.44
CA PHE A 84 -7.57 -3.35 -13.87
C PHE A 84 -8.88 -3.75 -14.57
N THR A 85 -10.00 -3.31 -13.99
CA THR A 85 -11.38 -3.70 -14.37
C THR A 85 -12.21 -2.46 -14.63
N PRO A 86 -12.34 -2.01 -15.89
CA PRO A 86 -13.04 -0.75 -16.21
C PRO A 86 -14.51 -0.73 -15.77
N SER A 87 -15.20 -1.86 -15.72
CA SER A 87 -16.61 -1.95 -15.30
C SER A 87 -16.84 -1.49 -13.85
N LEU A 88 -15.83 -1.50 -12.98
CA LEU A 88 -15.96 -0.97 -11.62
C LEU A 88 -16.16 0.56 -11.59
N LEU A 89 -15.79 1.27 -12.66
CA LEU A 89 -16.08 2.70 -12.81
C LEU A 89 -17.59 2.98 -12.99
N GLU A 90 -18.36 2.00 -13.40
CA GLU A 90 -19.82 2.11 -13.55
C GLU A 90 -20.55 1.78 -12.24
N THR A 91 -19.87 1.18 -11.28
CA THR A 91 -20.40 0.70 -10.00
C THR A 91 -19.73 1.39 -8.81
N VAL A 92 -18.87 0.69 -8.10
CA VAL A 92 -18.24 1.15 -6.85
C VAL A 92 -17.32 2.37 -7.02
N HIS A 93 -16.72 2.55 -8.21
CA HIS A 93 -15.81 3.65 -8.51
C HIS A 93 -16.42 4.77 -9.36
N ARG A 94 -17.76 4.76 -9.57
CA ARG A 94 -18.47 5.74 -10.45
C ARG A 94 -18.23 7.21 -10.13
N HIS A 95 -17.82 7.52 -8.89
CA HIS A 95 -17.52 8.88 -8.45
C HIS A 95 -16.02 9.11 -8.18
N SER A 96 -15.19 8.18 -8.60
CA SER A 96 -13.74 8.19 -8.33
C SER A 96 -12.94 8.13 -9.64
N PRO A 97 -12.93 9.21 -10.45
CA PRO A 97 -12.27 9.18 -11.77
C PRO A 97 -10.75 8.92 -11.71
N SER A 98 -10.13 9.15 -10.56
CA SER A 98 -8.73 8.82 -10.30
C SER A 98 -8.46 7.32 -10.18
N LYS A 99 -9.51 6.50 -10.08
CA LYS A 99 -9.43 5.03 -10.08
C LYS A 99 -9.54 4.42 -11.49
N GLU A 100 -9.52 5.24 -12.54
CA GLU A 100 -9.44 4.77 -13.91
C GLU A 100 -8.15 3.91 -14.08
N PRO A 101 -8.28 2.63 -14.54
CA PRO A 101 -7.17 1.67 -14.51
C PRO A 101 -5.93 2.11 -15.29
N HIS A 102 -6.10 2.67 -16.50
CA HIS A 102 -4.97 3.14 -17.30
C HIS A 102 -4.27 4.36 -16.69
N TYR A 103 -5.02 5.20 -15.98
CA TYR A 103 -4.46 6.34 -15.28
C TYR A 103 -3.55 5.87 -14.13
N ARG A 104 -4.03 4.91 -13.31
CA ARG A 104 -3.23 4.31 -12.22
C ARG A 104 -2.04 3.51 -12.77
N LEU A 105 -2.24 2.74 -13.82
CA LEU A 105 -1.14 2.05 -14.50
C LEU A 105 -0.05 3.01 -14.97
N ASN A 106 -0.44 4.19 -15.51
CA ASN A 106 0.53 5.20 -15.91
C ASN A 106 1.34 5.74 -14.72
N GLN A 107 0.71 5.87 -13.55
CA GLN A 107 1.43 6.25 -12.30
C GLN A 107 2.52 5.24 -11.94
N LEU A 108 2.22 3.93 -12.03
CA LEU A 108 3.21 2.88 -11.77
C LEU A 108 4.39 2.97 -12.75
N ARG A 109 4.11 3.23 -14.04
CA ARG A 109 5.15 3.42 -15.06
C ARG A 109 6.02 4.65 -14.78
N GLN A 110 5.42 5.76 -14.40
CA GLN A 110 6.13 6.99 -14.04
C GLN A 110 7.03 6.78 -12.81
N ALA A 111 6.55 6.07 -11.79
CA ALA A 111 7.37 5.68 -10.64
C ALA A 111 8.59 4.85 -11.08
N GLY A 112 8.39 3.92 -12.03
CA GLY A 112 9.47 3.12 -12.60
C GLY A 112 10.49 3.95 -13.38
N GLN A 113 10.04 4.88 -14.22
CA GLN A 113 10.93 5.82 -14.94
C GLN A 113 11.77 6.65 -13.97
N LEU A 114 11.18 7.04 -12.86
CA LEU A 114 11.85 7.78 -11.79
C LEU A 114 12.69 6.89 -10.87
N LYS A 115 12.64 5.55 -11.01
CA LYS A 115 13.33 4.59 -10.14
C LYS A 115 12.97 4.79 -8.66
N ILE A 116 11.70 4.96 -8.37
CA ILE A 116 11.19 5.07 -7.00
C ILE A 116 10.84 3.66 -6.53
N PRO A 117 11.38 3.16 -5.39
CA PRO A 117 10.86 1.94 -4.76
C PRO A 117 9.37 2.13 -4.50
N PHE A 118 8.52 1.26 -5.06
CA PHE A 118 7.10 1.54 -5.11
C PHE A 118 6.26 0.37 -4.61
N THR A 119 5.26 0.68 -3.78
CA THR A 119 4.25 -0.25 -3.30
C THR A 119 2.97 -0.06 -4.11
N THR A 120 2.40 -1.14 -4.61
CA THR A 120 1.10 -1.16 -5.28
C THR A 120 0.27 -2.33 -4.75
N GLY A 121 -0.89 -2.59 -5.33
CA GLY A 121 -1.71 -3.72 -4.94
C GLY A 121 -3.07 -3.71 -5.59
N ILE A 122 -3.86 -4.72 -5.26
CA ILE A 122 -5.24 -4.88 -5.70
C ILE A 122 -6.18 -4.96 -4.51
N LEU A 123 -7.38 -4.44 -4.68
CA LEU A 123 -8.47 -4.51 -3.70
C LEU A 123 -9.43 -5.62 -4.15
N LEU A 124 -9.75 -6.54 -3.24
CA LEU A 124 -10.52 -7.75 -3.52
C LEU A 124 -11.93 -7.65 -2.95
N GLY A 125 -12.95 -8.11 -3.70
CA GLY A 125 -14.33 -8.18 -3.23
C GLY A 125 -15.19 -6.97 -3.59
N LEU A 126 -14.89 -6.29 -4.71
CA LEU A 126 -15.66 -5.15 -5.21
C LEU A 126 -16.64 -5.53 -6.34
N GLY A 127 -16.83 -6.82 -6.61
CA GLY A 127 -17.64 -7.33 -7.72
C GLY A 127 -16.82 -7.75 -8.94
N GLU A 128 -15.50 -7.75 -8.84
CA GLU A 128 -14.59 -8.30 -9.84
C GLU A 128 -14.60 -9.84 -9.85
N THR A 129 -14.05 -10.42 -10.91
CA THR A 129 -13.92 -11.88 -11.11
C THR A 129 -12.47 -12.33 -10.93
N SER A 130 -12.25 -13.64 -10.83
CA SER A 130 -10.90 -14.23 -10.82
C SER A 130 -10.09 -13.89 -12.09
N SER A 131 -10.74 -13.72 -13.24
CA SER A 131 -10.11 -13.23 -14.46
C SER A 131 -9.58 -11.80 -14.30
N ASP A 132 -10.31 -10.96 -13.59
CA ASP A 132 -9.89 -9.57 -13.31
C ASP A 132 -8.67 -9.53 -12.39
N TRP A 133 -8.60 -10.44 -11.40
CA TRP A 133 -7.40 -10.59 -10.56
C TRP A 133 -6.19 -10.99 -11.38
N ILE A 134 -6.32 -11.98 -12.26
CA ILE A 134 -5.25 -12.42 -13.16
C ILE A 134 -4.77 -11.23 -14.01
N GLN A 135 -5.67 -10.52 -14.68
CA GLN A 135 -5.34 -9.38 -15.52
C GLN A 135 -4.64 -8.27 -14.75
N SER A 136 -5.12 -7.95 -13.55
CA SER A 136 -4.52 -6.92 -12.68
C SER A 136 -3.10 -7.29 -12.26
N LEU A 137 -2.88 -8.55 -11.86
CA LEU A 137 -1.56 -9.06 -11.45
C LEU A 137 -0.59 -9.12 -12.65
N GLU A 138 -1.05 -9.53 -13.83
CA GLU A 138 -0.24 -9.54 -15.06
C GLU A 138 0.20 -8.13 -15.46
N VAL A 139 -0.68 -7.14 -15.33
CA VAL A 139 -0.36 -5.74 -15.59
C VAL A 139 0.72 -5.24 -14.63
N ILE A 140 0.64 -5.56 -13.33
CA ILE A 140 1.65 -5.25 -12.33
C ILE A 140 2.98 -5.93 -12.68
N ALA A 141 2.97 -7.23 -12.99
CA ALA A 141 4.16 -7.98 -13.38
C ALA A 141 4.84 -7.40 -14.63
N ASN A 142 4.06 -7.01 -15.63
CA ASN A 142 4.55 -6.39 -16.87
C ASN A 142 5.22 -5.04 -16.60
N VAL A 143 4.68 -4.20 -15.72
CA VAL A 143 5.33 -2.93 -15.35
C VAL A 143 6.64 -3.20 -14.60
N HIS A 144 6.63 -4.15 -13.66
CA HIS A 144 7.84 -4.50 -12.94
C HIS A 144 8.94 -5.06 -13.87
N SER A 145 8.59 -5.86 -14.86
CA SER A 145 9.55 -6.41 -15.84
C SER A 145 10.28 -5.31 -16.64
N GLN A 146 9.65 -4.15 -16.82
CA GLN A 146 10.24 -3.02 -17.56
C GLN A 146 11.15 -2.16 -16.69
N TYR A 147 10.83 -1.99 -15.40
CA TYR A 147 11.47 -0.98 -14.56
C TYR A 147 12.08 -1.55 -13.28
N SER A 148 11.74 -2.77 -12.86
CA SER A 148 12.25 -3.44 -11.66
C SER A 148 12.14 -2.61 -10.36
N HIS A 149 11.09 -1.81 -10.20
CA HIS A 149 10.95 -0.84 -9.11
C HIS A 149 9.83 -1.17 -8.11
N LEU A 150 8.92 -2.10 -8.46
CA LEU A 150 7.87 -2.51 -7.54
C LEU A 150 8.45 -3.42 -6.47
N GLN A 151 8.46 -2.96 -5.24
CA GLN A 151 8.98 -3.73 -4.12
C GLN A 151 7.92 -4.64 -3.51
N GLU A 152 6.63 -4.26 -3.62
CA GLU A 152 5.56 -4.87 -2.87
C GLU A 152 4.23 -4.79 -3.63
N CYS A 153 3.46 -5.86 -3.54
CA CYS A 153 2.08 -5.94 -4.01
C CYS A 153 1.17 -6.35 -2.85
N ILE A 154 0.27 -5.44 -2.47
CA ILE A 154 -0.71 -5.66 -1.41
C ILE A 154 -1.92 -6.37 -2.00
N LEU A 155 -2.33 -7.48 -1.39
CA LEU A 155 -3.62 -8.13 -1.64
C LEU A 155 -4.56 -7.75 -0.51
N GLN A 156 -5.37 -6.73 -0.73
CA GLN A 156 -6.22 -6.15 0.31
C GLN A 156 -7.65 -6.66 0.17
N PRO A 157 -8.16 -7.49 1.10
CA PRO A 157 -9.57 -7.85 1.12
C PRO A 157 -10.42 -6.63 1.51
N TYR A 158 -11.50 -6.39 0.77
CA TYR A 158 -12.50 -5.40 1.15
C TYR A 158 -13.22 -5.86 2.41
N SER A 159 -13.23 -4.99 3.40
CA SER A 159 -13.96 -5.18 4.66
C SER A 159 -14.83 -3.95 4.88
N PRO A 160 -16.17 -4.11 5.00
CA PRO A 160 -17.09 -3.00 5.12
C PRO A 160 -16.82 -2.18 6.38
N GLY A 161 -16.65 -0.86 6.25
CA GLY A 161 -16.54 0.07 7.37
C GLY A 161 -17.91 0.50 7.90
N GLY A 162 -17.98 0.84 9.20
CA GLY A 162 -19.23 1.27 9.85
C GLY A 162 -19.82 2.58 9.31
N GLN A 163 -19.05 3.35 8.54
CA GLN A 163 -19.47 4.61 7.92
C GLN A 163 -19.74 4.50 6.41
N GLU A 164 -19.58 3.31 5.83
CA GLU A 164 -19.79 3.13 4.40
C GLU A 164 -21.27 3.09 4.03
N VAL A 165 -21.61 3.80 2.95
CA VAL A 165 -22.97 3.84 2.38
C VAL A 165 -23.27 2.62 1.51
N LEU A 166 -22.21 1.97 1.00
CA LEU A 166 -22.32 0.73 0.21
C LEU A 166 -22.39 -0.45 1.18
N HIS A 167 -23.55 -1.08 1.27
CA HIS A 167 -23.77 -2.30 2.07
C HIS A 167 -23.41 -3.56 1.26
N GLU A 168 -22.22 -3.59 0.67
CA GLU A 168 -21.74 -4.78 0.00
C GLU A 168 -21.17 -5.77 1.01
N ALA A 169 -21.32 -7.06 0.74
CA ALA A 169 -20.66 -8.09 1.54
C ALA A 169 -19.13 -7.94 1.39
N GLY A 170 -18.40 -8.06 2.50
CA GLY A 170 -16.94 -8.07 2.45
C GLY A 170 -16.41 -9.26 1.62
N PHE A 171 -15.13 -9.20 1.29
CA PHE A 171 -14.45 -10.30 0.61
C PHE A 171 -14.49 -11.59 1.46
N ASP A 172 -14.77 -12.73 0.83
CA ASP A 172 -14.69 -14.02 1.49
C ASP A 172 -13.23 -14.39 1.79
N LEU A 173 -12.81 -14.19 3.04
CA LEU A 173 -11.45 -14.43 3.48
C LEU A 173 -10.95 -15.86 3.26
N GLN A 174 -11.85 -16.86 3.13
CA GLN A 174 -11.45 -18.23 2.83
C GLN A 174 -10.84 -18.38 1.43
N GLN A 175 -11.10 -17.45 0.52
CA GLN A 175 -10.51 -17.42 -0.82
C GLN A 175 -9.14 -16.71 -0.85
N LEU A 176 -8.76 -15.97 0.20
CA LEU A 176 -7.51 -15.17 0.20
C LEU A 176 -6.25 -16.01 -0.04
N PRO A 177 -6.06 -17.20 0.57
CA PRO A 177 -4.89 -18.04 0.29
C PRO A 177 -4.78 -18.45 -1.18
N GLU A 178 -5.90 -18.70 -1.85
CA GLU A 178 -5.93 -19.01 -3.29
C GLU A 178 -5.46 -17.80 -4.13
N VAL A 179 -5.95 -16.60 -3.80
CA VAL A 179 -5.53 -15.36 -4.46
C VAL A 179 -4.03 -15.10 -4.22
N VAL A 180 -3.51 -15.34 -3.02
CA VAL A 180 -2.07 -15.25 -2.72
C VAL A 180 -1.27 -16.23 -3.56
N SER A 181 -1.70 -17.48 -3.65
CA SER A 181 -1.06 -18.51 -4.48
C SER A 181 -1.07 -18.11 -5.97
N LEU A 182 -2.19 -17.58 -6.46
CA LEU A 182 -2.31 -17.04 -7.81
C LEU A 182 -1.33 -15.89 -8.05
N ALA A 183 -1.29 -14.91 -7.15
CA ALA A 183 -0.38 -13.77 -7.21
C ALA A 183 1.08 -14.24 -7.21
N ARG A 184 1.45 -15.23 -6.38
CA ARG A 184 2.82 -15.76 -6.35
C ARG A 184 3.23 -16.44 -7.64
N ARG A 185 2.30 -17.06 -8.37
CA ARG A 185 2.59 -17.66 -9.68
C ARG A 185 2.77 -16.63 -10.80
N ILE A 186 2.07 -15.49 -10.72
CA ILE A 186 2.08 -14.45 -11.77
C ILE A 186 3.19 -13.41 -11.52
N LEU A 187 3.32 -12.94 -10.28
CA LEU A 187 4.29 -11.89 -9.96
C LEU A 187 5.73 -12.43 -9.94
N PRO A 188 6.72 -11.66 -10.40
CA PRO A 188 8.14 -11.97 -10.20
C PRO A 188 8.48 -12.16 -8.71
N SER A 189 9.42 -13.05 -8.40
CA SER A 189 9.85 -13.33 -7.02
C SER A 189 10.45 -12.11 -6.29
N SER A 190 10.91 -11.11 -7.03
CA SER A 190 11.41 -9.83 -6.52
C SER A 190 10.31 -8.90 -5.98
N ILE A 191 9.04 -9.16 -6.31
CA ILE A 191 7.91 -8.45 -5.70
C ILE A 191 7.45 -9.25 -4.49
N THR A 192 7.50 -8.63 -3.32
CA THR A 192 6.95 -9.22 -2.09
C THR A 192 5.43 -9.11 -2.07
N ILE A 193 4.75 -10.18 -1.69
CA ILE A 193 3.29 -10.16 -1.49
C ILE A 193 3.01 -9.79 -0.04
N GLN A 194 2.27 -8.70 0.13
CA GLN A 194 1.79 -8.23 1.44
C GLN A 194 0.31 -8.56 1.61
N ILE A 195 -0.07 -8.94 2.82
CA ILE A 195 -1.46 -9.07 3.28
C ILE A 195 -1.65 -8.25 4.56
N PRO A 196 -2.72 -7.46 4.70
CA PRO A 196 -2.99 -6.67 5.89
C PRO A 196 -3.58 -7.54 7.02
N PRO A 197 -2.86 -7.78 8.11
CA PRO A 197 -3.28 -8.74 9.15
C PRO A 197 -4.49 -8.28 9.96
N ASN A 198 -4.78 -6.98 9.99
CA ASN A 198 -5.95 -6.43 10.66
C ASN A 198 -7.27 -6.75 9.92
N LEU A 199 -7.22 -6.99 8.63
CA LEU A 199 -8.38 -7.39 7.83
C LEU A 199 -8.57 -8.91 7.79
N ILE A 200 -7.66 -9.70 8.41
CA ILE A 200 -7.70 -11.16 8.44
C ILE A 200 -7.99 -11.61 9.87
N ALA A 201 -9.29 -11.74 10.19
CA ALA A 201 -9.73 -12.07 11.56
C ALA A 201 -9.35 -13.49 12.01
N LEU A 202 -9.11 -14.42 11.07
CA LEU A 202 -8.86 -15.84 11.36
C LEU A 202 -7.36 -16.16 11.27
N PRO A 203 -6.72 -16.58 12.38
CA PRO A 203 -5.31 -17.00 12.37
C PRO A 203 -4.97 -18.10 11.36
N SER A 204 -5.88 -19.05 11.12
CA SER A 204 -5.69 -20.11 10.12
C SER A 204 -5.55 -19.53 8.71
N VAL A 205 -6.40 -18.58 8.32
CA VAL A 205 -6.33 -17.93 7.00
C VAL A 205 -5.02 -17.15 6.85
N LEU A 206 -4.55 -16.48 7.92
CA LEU A 206 -3.26 -15.80 7.91
C LEU A 206 -2.11 -16.78 7.63
N LEU A 207 -2.09 -17.92 8.32
CA LEU A 207 -1.08 -18.97 8.13
C LEU A 207 -1.16 -19.57 6.71
N ASP A 208 -2.35 -19.89 6.24
CA ASP A 208 -2.57 -20.41 4.89
C ASP A 208 -2.09 -19.42 3.81
N CYS A 209 -2.25 -18.11 4.03
CA CYS A 209 -1.68 -17.09 3.13
C CYS A 209 -0.16 -17.07 3.14
N LEU A 210 0.49 -17.26 4.30
CA LEU A 210 1.96 -17.35 4.37
C LEU A 210 2.47 -18.61 3.65
N ASP A 211 1.80 -19.73 3.84
CA ASP A 211 2.11 -20.98 3.13
C ASP A 211 1.89 -20.86 1.62
N ALA A 212 0.90 -20.07 1.20
CA ALA A 212 0.63 -19.75 -0.20
C ALA A 212 1.63 -18.77 -0.83
N GLY A 213 2.46 -18.05 -0.05
CA GLY A 213 3.54 -17.22 -0.57
C GLY A 213 3.54 -15.75 -0.15
N ALA A 214 2.63 -15.32 0.74
CA ALA A 214 2.76 -14.00 1.37
C ALA A 214 4.00 -13.95 2.26
N ARG A 215 4.66 -12.78 2.33
CA ARG A 215 5.92 -12.61 3.09
C ARG A 215 5.99 -11.29 3.83
N ASP A 216 4.96 -10.48 3.76
CA ASP A 216 4.89 -9.19 4.43
C ASP A 216 3.49 -8.96 5.02
N LEU A 217 3.47 -8.34 6.19
CA LEU A 217 2.24 -8.02 6.92
C LEU A 217 1.98 -6.49 6.97
N GLY A 218 2.79 -5.72 6.27
CA GLY A 218 2.68 -4.27 6.23
C GLY A 218 3.16 -3.56 7.50
N GLY A 219 2.84 -2.29 7.56
CA GLY A 219 3.10 -1.48 8.76
C GLY A 219 2.13 -1.84 9.88
N ILE A 220 2.67 -2.12 11.06
CA ILE A 220 1.88 -2.41 12.26
C ILE A 220 1.80 -1.13 13.09
N SER A 221 0.66 -0.48 13.06
CA SER A 221 0.38 0.74 13.82
C SER A 221 -0.80 0.51 14.78
N PRO A 222 -0.89 1.22 15.89
CA PRO A 222 -2.02 1.09 16.82
C PRO A 222 -3.37 1.42 16.17
N ILE A 223 -3.37 2.30 15.17
CA ILE A 223 -4.55 2.77 14.47
C ILE A 223 -4.30 2.61 12.97
N ASP A 224 -5.26 2.00 12.26
CA ASP A 224 -5.32 2.02 10.81
C ASP A 224 -6.18 3.22 10.38
N GLU A 225 -5.55 4.25 9.83
CA GLU A 225 -6.25 5.47 9.39
C GLU A 225 -7.12 5.24 8.14
N VAL A 226 -6.87 4.17 7.39
CA VAL A 226 -7.64 3.78 6.21
C VAL A 226 -8.85 2.93 6.60
N ASN A 227 -8.64 2.00 7.54
CA ASN A 227 -9.66 1.07 8.03
C ASN A 227 -9.80 1.18 9.55
N PRO A 228 -10.32 2.29 10.08
CA PRO A 228 -10.30 2.58 11.53
C PRO A 228 -11.11 1.59 12.38
N ASP A 229 -12.06 0.89 11.77
CA ASP A 229 -12.86 -0.15 12.43
C ASP A 229 -12.10 -1.47 12.62
N TYR A 230 -10.91 -1.60 12.01
CA TYR A 230 -10.09 -2.80 12.00
C TYR A 230 -8.69 -2.51 12.58
N PRO A 231 -8.53 -2.46 13.91
CA PRO A 231 -7.24 -2.15 14.52
C PRO A 231 -6.22 -3.26 14.24
N HIS A 232 -4.97 -2.87 14.00
CA HIS A 232 -3.88 -3.83 13.81
C HIS A 232 -3.65 -4.69 15.06
N PRO A 233 -3.39 -6.00 14.90
CA PRO A 233 -2.86 -6.81 15.98
C PRO A 233 -1.45 -6.31 16.35
N THR A 234 -1.10 -6.42 17.63
CA THR A 234 0.26 -6.09 18.05
C THR A 234 1.27 -7.09 17.48
N ALA A 235 2.53 -6.67 17.33
CA ALA A 235 3.61 -7.57 16.90
C ALA A 235 3.73 -8.79 17.82
N GLU A 236 3.51 -8.63 19.12
CA GLU A 236 3.50 -9.73 20.10
C GLU A 236 2.38 -10.74 19.81
N LYS A 237 1.16 -10.26 19.57
CA LYS A 237 0.03 -11.13 19.20
C LYS A 237 0.28 -11.86 17.89
N LEU A 238 0.88 -11.21 16.90
CA LEU A 238 1.27 -11.87 15.65
C LEU A 238 2.31 -12.95 15.90
N ARG A 239 3.35 -12.70 16.71
CA ARG A 239 4.35 -13.73 17.06
C ARG A 239 3.74 -14.94 17.77
N GLN A 240 2.74 -14.74 18.62
CA GLN A 240 2.00 -15.84 19.27
C GLN A 240 1.26 -16.75 18.28
N ILE A 241 0.84 -16.20 17.13
CA ILE A 241 0.20 -16.96 16.04
C ILE A 241 1.27 -17.63 15.17
N LEU A 242 2.31 -16.89 14.80
CA LEU A 242 3.27 -17.26 13.77
C LEU A 242 4.32 -18.27 14.26
N ASN A 243 4.89 -18.04 15.45
CA ASN A 243 6.00 -18.86 15.96
C ASN A 243 5.64 -20.36 16.11
N PRO A 244 4.46 -20.74 16.65
CA PRO A 244 4.08 -22.16 16.74
C PRO A 244 3.94 -22.84 15.38
N ALA A 245 3.66 -22.07 14.31
CA ALA A 245 3.58 -22.54 12.94
C ALA A 245 4.93 -22.53 12.20
N GLY A 246 6.02 -22.15 12.89
CA GLY A 246 7.37 -22.12 12.31
C GLY A 246 7.71 -20.84 11.55
N TRP A 247 6.85 -19.82 11.59
CA TRP A 247 7.11 -18.52 10.98
C TRP A 247 7.74 -17.55 11.98
N ASN A 248 8.76 -16.78 11.53
CA ASN A 248 9.39 -15.72 12.32
C ASN A 248 8.92 -14.34 11.82
N LEU A 249 8.52 -13.45 12.75
CA LEU A 249 8.15 -12.08 12.45
C LEU A 249 9.34 -11.14 12.71
N GLU A 250 9.87 -10.58 11.63
CA GLU A 250 10.97 -9.62 11.67
C GLU A 250 10.52 -8.22 11.23
N ALA A 251 11.08 -7.20 11.87
CA ALA A 251 10.88 -5.81 11.47
C ALA A 251 11.71 -5.50 10.22
N ARG A 252 11.17 -4.71 9.30
CA ARG A 252 11.86 -4.21 8.11
C ARG A 252 11.75 -2.70 7.97
N LEU A 253 12.59 -2.14 7.13
CA LEU A 253 12.46 -0.74 6.68
C LEU A 253 11.34 -0.61 5.62
N PRO A 254 10.80 0.61 5.40
CA PRO A 254 9.79 0.88 4.35
C PRO A 254 10.34 0.74 2.92
N VAL A 255 11.60 0.44 2.78
CA VAL A 255 12.29 0.15 1.53
C VAL A 255 13.04 -1.17 1.67
N TYR A 256 12.84 -2.09 0.72
CA TYR A 256 13.49 -3.40 0.75
C TYR A 256 14.99 -3.31 0.41
N PRO A 257 15.83 -4.20 0.94
CA PRO A 257 17.29 -4.12 0.80
C PRO A 257 17.79 -3.98 -0.64
N GLN A 258 17.14 -4.63 -1.60
CA GLN A 258 17.51 -4.54 -3.03
C GLN A 258 17.32 -3.15 -3.64
N PHE A 259 16.60 -2.25 -2.96
CA PHE A 259 16.35 -0.88 -3.41
C PHE A 259 17.14 0.18 -2.64
N VAL A 260 17.89 -0.21 -1.58
CA VAL A 260 18.64 0.74 -0.74
C VAL A 260 19.89 1.26 -1.45
N PHE A 261 20.58 0.43 -2.24
CA PHE A 261 21.89 0.75 -2.83
C PHE A 261 21.95 1.75 -3.99
N PRO A 262 20.86 2.08 -4.70
CA PRO A 262 20.92 3.17 -5.69
C PRO A 262 20.85 4.57 -5.07
N ILE A 263 20.71 4.68 -3.73
CA ILE A 263 20.47 5.95 -3.02
C ILE A 263 21.77 6.49 -2.35
N LEU A 264 22.80 5.66 -2.25
CA LEU A 264 24.15 6.00 -1.78
C LEU A 264 25.12 6.11 -2.96
#